data_1d586a31ba62948e515a8385ed21e533
#
_entry.id   1d586a31ba62948e515a8385ed21e533
#
_cell.length_a   1.000
_cell.length_b   1.000
_cell.length_c   1.000
_cell.angle_alpha   90.00
_cell.angle_beta   90.00
_cell.angle_gamma   90.00
#
_symmetry.space_group_name_H-M   'P 1'
#
loop_
_entity.id
_entity.type
_entity.pdbx_description
1 polymer ?
#
loop_
_entity_poly.entity_id
_entity_poly.type
_entity_poly.pdbx_seq_one_letter_code
_entity_poly.pdbx_strand_id
1 'polypeptide(L)'
;MTKPLVDHRVDTIRLRKMGEFLDCFDRLALPVLLETLGAPLGFWTSLVGPLNQFTHLWGYDDLGDYERRCLARDTHPGFPAYLKASEHLIVAQETKLIRAAALPVFSGERR
;
A
#
# COMPACT_ATOMS: atom_id res chain seq x y z
N MET A 1 14.19 -4.18 -10.25
CA MET A 1 14.43 -2.75 -10.45
C MET A 1 13.37 -1.92 -9.75
N THR A 2 13.76 -0.91 -9.00
CA THR A 2 12.83 -0.07 -8.24
C THR A 2 12.08 0.88 -9.18
N LYS A 3 10.76 1.01 -8.98
CA LYS A 3 9.97 1.98 -9.72
C LYS A 3 10.33 3.40 -9.29
N PRO A 4 10.26 4.39 -10.18
CA PRO A 4 10.64 5.77 -9.85
C PRO A 4 9.69 6.47 -8.89
N LEU A 5 8.44 6.08 -8.85
CA LEU A 5 7.44 6.66 -7.96
C LEU A 5 6.91 5.59 -7.02
N VAL A 6 6.86 5.91 -5.73
CA VAL A 6 6.38 4.96 -4.72
C VAL A 6 5.27 5.60 -3.89
N ASP A 7 4.18 4.87 -3.73
CA ASP A 7 3.11 5.22 -2.82
C ASP A 7 3.42 4.59 -1.46
N HIS A 8 3.70 5.43 -0.48
CA HIS A 8 3.95 5.02 0.90
C HIS A 8 2.64 5.21 1.67
N ARG A 9 1.95 4.12 1.91
CA ARG A 9 0.64 4.14 2.58
C ARG A 9 0.74 3.65 4.00
N VAL A 10 0.03 4.34 4.90
CA VAL A 10 -0.09 3.92 6.29
C VAL A 10 -1.57 3.94 6.66
N ASP A 11 -2.06 2.78 7.06
CA ASP A 11 -3.41 2.63 7.61
C ASP A 11 -3.28 2.49 9.12
N THR A 12 -3.95 3.36 9.87
CA THR A 12 -4.02 3.23 11.32
C THR A 12 -5.23 2.41 11.67
N ILE A 13 -5.00 1.32 12.39
CA ILE A 13 -6.02 0.30 12.67
C ILE A 13 -6.52 0.47 14.09
N ARG A 14 -7.79 0.20 14.29
CA ARG A 14 -8.43 0.27 15.60
C ARG A 14 -7.70 -0.64 16.59
N LEU A 15 -7.63 -0.18 17.84
CA LEU A 15 -6.96 -0.92 18.91
C LEU A 15 -7.46 -2.38 18.99
N ARG A 16 -6.52 -3.32 19.02
CA ARG A 16 -6.75 -4.76 19.10
C ARG A 16 -7.44 -5.37 17.87
N LYS A 17 -7.45 -4.63 16.75
CA LYS A 17 -8.10 -5.10 15.52
C LYS A 17 -7.13 -5.42 14.40
N MET A 18 -5.81 -5.35 14.66
CA MET A 18 -4.83 -5.61 13.60
C MET A 18 -4.97 -7.02 13.02
N GLY A 19 -5.17 -8.03 13.86
CA GLY A 19 -5.32 -9.40 13.36
C GLY A 19 -6.52 -9.56 12.45
N GLU A 20 -7.66 -8.99 12.83
CA GLU A 20 -8.87 -9.01 12.01
C GLU A 20 -8.65 -8.21 10.72
N PHE A 21 -7.96 -7.07 10.81
CA PHE A 21 -7.65 -6.26 9.64
C PHE A 21 -6.75 -7.00 8.66
N LEU A 22 -5.66 -7.62 9.13
CA LEU A 22 -4.73 -8.33 8.26
C LEU A 22 -5.43 -9.47 7.53
N ASP A 23 -6.31 -10.20 8.22
CA ASP A 23 -7.10 -11.26 7.59
C ASP A 23 -8.02 -10.70 6.51
N CYS A 24 -8.71 -9.61 6.81
CA CYS A 24 -9.59 -8.92 5.87
C CYS A 24 -8.81 -8.42 4.65
N PHE A 25 -7.66 -7.77 4.89
CA PHE A 25 -6.81 -7.26 3.82
C PHE A 25 -6.31 -8.39 2.92
N ASP A 26 -5.81 -9.46 3.51
CA ASP A 26 -5.27 -10.59 2.77
C ASP A 26 -6.33 -11.25 1.88
N ARG A 27 -7.52 -11.47 2.40
CA ARG A 27 -8.57 -12.18 1.67
C ARG A 27 -9.34 -11.31 0.68
N LEU A 28 -9.60 -10.06 1.03
CA LEU A 28 -10.51 -9.22 0.23
C LEU A 28 -9.79 -8.11 -0.55
N ALA A 29 -8.75 -7.50 0.02
CA ALA A 29 -8.06 -6.41 -0.65
C ALA A 29 -6.95 -6.91 -1.56
N LEU A 30 -6.09 -7.77 -1.05
CA LEU A 30 -4.87 -8.14 -1.76
C LEU A 30 -5.11 -8.74 -3.14
N PRO A 31 -6.08 -9.64 -3.35
CA PRO A 31 -6.36 -10.13 -4.70
C PRO A 31 -6.69 -9.02 -5.69
N VAL A 32 -7.48 -8.03 -5.27
CA VAL A 32 -7.83 -6.88 -6.10
C VAL A 32 -6.61 -6.00 -6.35
N LEU A 33 -5.83 -5.73 -5.31
CA LEU A 33 -4.66 -4.86 -5.41
C LEU A 33 -3.57 -5.47 -6.28
N LEU A 34 -3.34 -6.77 -6.21
CA LEU A 34 -2.36 -7.42 -7.08
C LEU A 34 -2.77 -7.35 -8.54
N GLU A 35 -4.06 -7.39 -8.81
CA GLU A 35 -4.58 -7.30 -10.18
C GLU A 35 -4.53 -5.87 -10.71
N THR A 36 -4.77 -4.87 -9.86
CA THR A 36 -4.91 -3.47 -10.29
C THR A 36 -3.67 -2.62 -10.06
N LEU A 37 -3.01 -2.75 -8.91
CA LEU A 37 -1.84 -1.93 -8.57
C LEU A 37 -0.51 -2.57 -8.96
N GLY A 38 -0.51 -3.88 -9.22
CA GLY A 38 0.70 -4.61 -9.58
C GLY A 38 1.38 -5.23 -8.37
N ALA A 39 2.70 -5.42 -8.46
CA ALA A 39 3.46 -6.05 -7.40
C ALA A 39 3.79 -5.04 -6.30
N PRO A 40 3.45 -5.34 -5.04
CA PRO A 40 3.81 -4.48 -3.91
C PRO A 40 5.29 -4.60 -3.58
N LEU A 41 5.84 -3.57 -2.93
CA LEU A 41 7.20 -3.61 -2.43
C LEU A 41 7.29 -4.32 -1.09
N GLY A 42 6.22 -4.32 -0.31
CA GLY A 42 6.16 -5.03 0.96
C GLY A 42 5.06 -4.53 1.87
N PHE A 43 4.93 -5.22 3.01
CA PHE A 43 3.92 -4.96 4.02
C PHE A 43 4.57 -5.02 5.39
N TRP A 44 4.24 -4.08 6.28
CA TRP A 44 4.81 -4.02 7.62
C TRP A 44 3.77 -3.59 8.63
N THR A 45 3.92 -4.07 9.87
CA THR A 45 3.17 -3.53 11.00
C THR A 45 4.14 -2.85 11.95
N SER A 46 3.67 -1.84 12.67
CA SER A 46 4.52 -1.11 13.62
C SER A 46 4.95 -2.01 14.78
N LEU A 47 6.24 -1.98 15.09
CA LEU A 47 6.79 -2.67 16.25
C LEU A 47 7.06 -1.69 17.38
N VAL A 48 7.67 -0.53 17.03
CA VAL A 48 8.02 0.55 17.97
C VAL A 48 7.61 1.86 17.31
N GLY A 49 7.21 2.83 18.12
CA GLY A 49 6.69 4.11 17.65
C GLY A 49 5.16 4.08 17.64
N PRO A 50 4.49 4.86 16.79
CA PRO A 50 3.04 4.81 16.71
C PRO A 50 2.57 3.39 16.41
N LEU A 51 1.77 2.83 17.31
CA LEU A 51 1.31 1.44 17.20
C LEU A 51 0.05 1.35 16.34
N ASN A 52 -0.33 0.11 16.03
CA ASN A 52 -1.54 -0.21 15.25
C ASN A 52 -1.51 0.38 13.85
N GLN A 53 -0.33 0.53 13.29
CA GLN A 53 -0.19 1.00 11.91
C GLN A 53 0.25 -0.14 10.98
N PHE A 54 -0.38 -0.17 9.81
CA PHE A 54 -0.05 -1.10 8.73
C PHE A 54 0.51 -0.27 7.58
N THR A 55 1.76 -0.54 7.22
CA THR A 55 2.45 0.17 6.15
C THR A 55 2.57 -0.72 4.92
N HIS A 56 2.21 -0.19 3.77
CA HIS A 56 2.41 -0.91 2.51
C HIS A 56 2.88 0.03 1.42
N LEU A 57 3.75 -0.47 0.57
CA LEU A 57 4.41 0.31 -0.47
C LEU A 57 4.12 -0.28 -1.83
N TRP A 58 3.79 0.59 -2.79
CA TRP A 58 3.48 0.22 -4.17
C TRP A 58 4.27 1.10 -5.13
N GLY A 59 4.83 0.51 -6.18
CA GLY A 59 5.64 1.25 -7.14
C GLY A 59 4.90 1.51 -8.44
N TYR A 60 5.16 2.69 -9.03
CA TYR A 60 4.53 3.14 -10.27
C TYR A 60 5.56 3.76 -11.19
N ASP A 61 5.28 3.75 -12.49
CA ASP A 61 6.19 4.33 -13.48
C ASP A 61 6.16 5.86 -13.46
N ASP A 62 4.99 6.45 -13.25
CA ASP A 62 4.77 7.89 -13.20
C ASP A 62 3.41 8.20 -12.57
N LEU A 63 3.07 9.48 -12.49
CA LEU A 63 1.78 9.90 -11.91
C LEU A 63 0.58 9.42 -12.73
N GLY A 64 0.73 9.34 -14.05
CA GLY A 64 -0.33 8.82 -14.90
C GLY A 64 -0.59 7.34 -14.64
N ASP A 65 0.48 6.56 -14.47
CA ASP A 65 0.38 5.15 -14.11
C ASP A 65 -0.31 4.98 -12.76
N TYR A 66 0.09 5.79 -11.77
CA TYR A 66 -0.54 5.81 -10.45
C TYR A 66 -2.05 6.07 -10.56
N GLU A 67 -2.43 7.10 -11.30
CA GLU A 67 -3.83 7.48 -11.45
C GLU A 67 -4.65 6.39 -12.13
N ARG A 68 -4.12 5.81 -13.22
CA ARG A 68 -4.81 4.72 -13.95
C ARG A 68 -5.03 3.51 -13.07
N ARG A 69 -3.99 3.13 -12.31
CA ARG A 69 -4.07 1.94 -11.45
C ARG A 69 -5.01 2.14 -10.28
N CYS A 70 -4.99 3.33 -9.68
CA CYS A 70 -5.92 3.66 -8.59
C CYS A 70 -7.36 3.66 -9.08
N LEU A 71 -7.60 4.16 -10.29
CA LEU A 71 -8.94 4.13 -10.88
C LEU A 71 -9.38 2.68 -11.16
N ALA A 72 -8.47 1.85 -11.64
CA ALA A 72 -8.77 0.42 -11.86
C ALA A 72 -9.15 -0.27 -10.56
N ARG A 73 -8.45 0.03 -9.46
CA ARG A 73 -8.80 -0.48 -8.13
C ARG A 73 -10.18 0.01 -7.71
N ASP A 74 -10.42 1.30 -7.81
CA ASP A 74 -11.66 1.92 -7.32
C ASP A 74 -12.90 1.46 -8.10
N THR A 75 -12.72 1.03 -9.34
CA THR A 75 -13.82 0.53 -10.18
C THR A 75 -13.86 -1.00 -10.26
N HIS A 76 -12.94 -1.69 -9.59
CA HIS A 76 -12.93 -3.16 -9.59
C HIS A 76 -14.14 -3.70 -8.83
N PRO A 77 -14.88 -4.67 -9.39
CA PRO A 77 -16.09 -5.18 -8.75
C PRO A 77 -15.86 -5.87 -7.40
N GLY A 78 -14.63 -6.29 -7.10
CA GLY A 78 -14.29 -6.91 -5.82
C GLY A 78 -13.90 -5.94 -4.72
N PHE A 79 -13.70 -4.66 -5.05
CA PHE A 79 -13.21 -3.69 -4.06
C PHE A 79 -14.25 -3.25 -3.03
N PRO A 80 -15.54 -3.07 -3.38
CA PRO A 80 -16.56 -2.68 -2.40
C PRO A 80 -16.69 -3.64 -1.22
N ALA A 81 -16.49 -4.95 -1.43
CA ALA A 81 -16.54 -5.92 -0.34
C ALA A 81 -15.47 -5.65 0.71
N TYR A 82 -14.25 -5.30 0.27
CA TYR A 82 -13.16 -4.92 1.18
C TYR A 82 -13.49 -3.62 1.91
N LEU A 83 -13.96 -2.60 1.19
CA LEU A 83 -14.27 -1.31 1.80
C LEU A 83 -15.31 -1.47 2.91
N LYS A 84 -16.35 -2.25 2.65
CA LYS A 84 -17.39 -2.50 3.65
C LYS A 84 -16.86 -3.30 4.83
N ALA A 85 -16.08 -4.34 4.59
CA ALA A 85 -15.57 -5.20 5.65
C ALA A 85 -14.53 -4.50 6.52
N SER A 86 -13.80 -3.51 5.99
CA SER A 86 -12.71 -2.85 6.70
C SER A 86 -13.10 -1.51 7.33
N GLU A 87 -14.26 -0.95 6.99
CA GLU A 87 -14.61 0.41 7.41
C GLU A 87 -14.63 0.61 8.92
N HIS A 88 -14.99 -0.41 9.69
CA HIS A 88 -14.99 -0.36 11.15
C HIS A 88 -13.63 -0.67 11.77
N LEU A 89 -12.66 -1.08 10.97
CA LEU A 89 -11.33 -1.46 11.44
C LEU A 89 -10.29 -0.35 11.26
N ILE A 90 -10.51 0.54 10.29
CA ILE A 90 -9.55 1.59 9.94
C ILE A 90 -9.95 2.89 10.62
N VAL A 91 -9.02 3.49 11.36
CA VAL A 91 -9.23 4.75 12.07
C VAL A 91 -8.80 5.93 11.20
N ALA A 92 -7.68 5.78 10.49
CA ALA A 92 -7.11 6.84 9.66
C ALA A 92 -6.28 6.23 8.56
N GLN A 93 -6.14 6.96 7.47
CA GLN A 93 -5.30 6.55 6.34
C GLN A 93 -4.49 7.74 5.89
N GLU A 94 -3.24 7.49 5.49
CA GLU A 94 -2.44 8.51 4.85
C GLU A 94 -1.60 7.90 3.73
N THR A 95 -1.34 8.73 2.73
CA THR A 95 -0.55 8.34 1.57
C THR A 95 0.46 9.44 1.30
N LYS A 96 1.67 9.03 0.98
CA LYS A 96 2.73 9.93 0.56
C LYS A 96 3.35 9.37 -0.71
N LEU A 97 3.32 10.16 -1.78
CA LEU A 97 4.02 9.78 -3.00
C LEU A 97 5.45 10.28 -2.89
N ILE A 98 6.40 9.37 -3.02
CA ILE A 98 7.83 9.67 -2.93
C ILE A 98 8.52 9.26 -4.22
N ARG A 99 9.59 9.98 -4.55
CA ARG A 99 10.38 9.71 -5.75
C ARG A 99 11.68 9.03 -5.35
N ALA A 100 12.07 8.01 -6.12
CA ALA A 100 13.34 7.34 -5.88
C ALA A 100 14.49 8.36 -6.00
N ALA A 101 15.40 8.33 -5.02
CA ALA A 101 16.59 9.16 -5.06
C ALA A 101 17.67 8.47 -5.91
N ALA A 102 18.35 9.26 -6.73
CA ALA A 102 19.44 8.74 -7.54
C ALA A 102 20.72 8.71 -6.70
N LEU A 103 21.09 7.51 -6.27
CA LEU A 103 22.28 7.30 -5.45
C LEU A 103 23.17 6.25 -6.13
N PRO A 104 24.03 6.67 -7.09
CA PRO A 104 24.79 5.72 -7.90
C PRO A 104 25.65 4.74 -7.12
N VAL A 105 26.27 5.19 -6.02
CA VAL A 105 27.09 4.28 -5.18
C VAL A 105 26.22 3.17 -4.59
N PHE A 106 25.05 3.52 -4.06
CA PHE A 106 24.13 2.55 -3.49
C PHE A 106 23.64 1.55 -4.54
N SER A 107 23.35 2.02 -5.75
CA SER A 107 22.89 1.16 -6.83
C SER A 107 24.01 0.35 -7.48
N GLY A 108 25.28 0.62 -7.13
CA GLY A 108 26.43 -0.08 -7.68
C GLY A 108 26.98 0.53 -8.98
N GLU A 109 26.44 1.65 -9.42
CA GLU A 109 26.85 2.28 -10.69
C GLU A 109 28.23 2.92 -10.65
N ARG A 110 28.77 3.19 -9.45
CA ARG A 110 30.07 3.85 -9.26
C ARG A 110 31.03 3.07 -8.38
N ARG A 111 30.84 1.77 -8.27
CA ARG A 111 31.73 0.91 -7.48
C ARG A 111 32.91 0.43 -8.28
#